data_477a810834d0a9e2cb7140aa4cefe2d0
#
_entry.id   477a810834d0a9e2cb7140aa4cefe2d0
#
_cell.length_a   1.000
_cell.length_b   1.000
_cell.length_c   1.000
_cell.angle_alpha   90.00
_cell.angle_beta   90.00
_cell.angle_gamma   90.00
#
_symmetry.space_group_name_H-M   'P 1'
#
loop_
_entity.id
_entity.type
_entity.pdbx_description
1 polymer ?
#
loop_
_entity_poly.entity_id
_entity_poly.type
_entity_poly.pdbx_seq_one_letter_code
_entity_poly.pdbx_strand_id
1 'polypeptide(L)'
;RMTMQEHRELKVNEVLHGFRVQRRVPLEELQGTLIQMEHEATGLKLIWLDRAEENKTFGIAFKTLPWNYTGVFHILEHSVLCGSDRYPVKEPFVELVKNSLNTFLNAMTFPDKTLYPVASKNNKDFINLMRVYMDAVLHPAIYRNPNIFRQEGWHYAFDEAGTPSYKGVVFNEMKGAMANADELLEDAMCRAMLPDTPYRFNSGGDPKSIPDLTYEDFIDTHRKFYAPSNAYICLDGNLDIDEVLGILQDEYLKDFGRTEPVHFPPKQTPVDGGSCRVTYEIAPDEEKEPRMRIAW
;
A
#
# COMPACT_ATOMS: atom_id res chain seq x y z
N ARG A 1 26.32 -21.46 -15.07
CA ARG A 1 26.20 -20.12 -15.69
C ARG A 1 24.89 -20.12 -16.47
N MET A 2 23.84 -19.57 -15.89
CA MET A 2 22.62 -19.32 -16.65
C MET A 2 22.93 -18.18 -17.62
N THR A 3 22.64 -18.40 -18.88
CA THR A 3 22.66 -17.36 -19.91
C THR A 3 21.54 -16.39 -19.59
N MET A 4 21.87 -15.10 -19.47
CA MET A 4 20.85 -14.05 -19.51
C MET A 4 20.00 -14.31 -20.77
N GLN A 5 18.67 -14.31 -20.62
CA GLN A 5 17.79 -14.21 -21.77
C GLN A 5 18.21 -12.93 -22.49
N GLU A 6 18.47 -12.99 -23.79
CA GLU A 6 18.77 -11.78 -24.56
C GLU A 6 17.53 -10.89 -24.52
N HIS A 7 17.49 -10.00 -23.54
CA HIS A 7 16.41 -9.02 -23.44
C HIS A 7 16.56 -7.99 -24.56
N ARG A 8 15.45 -7.70 -25.19
CA ARG A 8 15.37 -6.57 -26.11
C ARG A 8 15.83 -5.31 -25.38
N GLU A 9 16.83 -4.66 -25.90
CA GLU A 9 17.29 -3.38 -25.36
C GLU A 9 16.26 -2.27 -25.67
N LEU A 10 15.58 -1.78 -24.64
CA LEU A 10 14.65 -0.67 -24.73
C LEU A 10 15.40 0.65 -24.87
N LYS A 11 15.00 1.49 -25.82
CA LYS A 11 15.61 2.80 -26.06
C LYS A 11 14.78 3.93 -25.45
N VAL A 12 15.44 5.02 -25.04
CA VAL A 12 14.73 6.24 -24.60
C VAL A 12 13.80 6.73 -25.71
N ASN A 13 12.59 7.13 -25.31
CA ASN A 13 11.46 7.51 -26.17
C ASN A 13 10.77 6.34 -26.90
N GLU A 14 11.24 5.12 -26.80
CA GLU A 14 10.53 3.95 -27.29
C GLU A 14 9.24 3.73 -26.51
N VAL A 15 8.17 3.31 -27.20
CA VAL A 15 6.88 2.95 -26.59
C VAL A 15 6.66 1.45 -26.77
N LEU A 16 6.41 0.77 -25.66
CA LEU A 16 6.10 -0.65 -25.63
C LEU A 16 4.82 -0.85 -24.80
N HIS A 17 3.78 -1.44 -25.40
CA HIS A 17 2.47 -1.63 -24.76
C HIS A 17 1.91 -0.38 -24.05
N GLY A 18 2.07 0.79 -24.69
CA GLY A 18 1.63 2.08 -24.13
C GLY A 18 2.56 2.68 -23.07
N PHE A 19 3.64 2.02 -22.71
CA PHE A 19 4.66 2.54 -21.78
C PHE A 19 5.80 3.21 -22.58
N ARG A 20 6.00 4.50 -22.35
CA ARG A 20 7.11 5.26 -22.92
C ARG A 20 8.33 5.21 -22.01
N VAL A 21 9.47 4.79 -22.54
CA VAL A 21 10.75 4.85 -21.84
C VAL A 21 11.20 6.31 -21.73
N GLN A 22 11.25 6.80 -20.50
CA GLN A 22 11.66 8.19 -20.20
C GLN A 22 13.17 8.30 -19.94
N ARG A 23 13.73 7.31 -19.28
CA ARG A 23 15.13 7.35 -18.83
C ARG A 23 15.71 5.95 -18.70
N ARG A 24 17.02 5.85 -18.96
CA ARG A 24 17.84 4.69 -18.66
C ARG A 24 19.08 5.13 -17.89
N VAL A 25 19.39 4.45 -16.81
CA VAL A 25 20.54 4.75 -15.94
C VAL A 25 21.26 3.46 -15.63
N PRO A 26 22.50 3.25 -16.12
CA PRO A 26 23.34 2.17 -15.67
C PRO A 26 23.60 2.30 -14.17
N LEU A 27 23.47 1.20 -13.43
CA LEU A 27 23.75 1.11 -12.01
C LEU A 27 24.82 0.03 -11.81
N GLU A 28 26.08 0.44 -11.86
CA GLU A 28 27.24 -0.47 -11.79
C GLU A 28 27.26 -1.27 -10.47
N GLU A 29 26.91 -0.63 -9.36
CA GLU A 29 26.85 -1.26 -8.04
C GLU A 29 25.85 -2.42 -7.98
N LEU A 30 24.77 -2.35 -8.76
CA LEU A 30 23.73 -3.38 -8.84
C LEU A 30 23.89 -4.29 -10.06
N GLN A 31 24.90 -4.06 -10.87
CA GLN A 31 25.15 -4.78 -12.13
C GLN A 31 23.90 -4.83 -13.02
N GLY A 32 23.23 -3.70 -13.14
CA GLY A 32 21.96 -3.60 -13.86
C GLY A 32 21.74 -2.23 -14.47
N THR A 33 20.57 -2.07 -15.10
CA THR A 33 20.12 -0.82 -15.68
C THR A 33 18.75 -0.46 -15.10
N LEU A 34 18.62 0.74 -14.53
CA LEU A 34 17.32 1.28 -14.14
C LEU A 34 16.64 1.87 -15.37
N ILE A 35 15.44 1.40 -15.66
CA ILE A 35 14.60 1.87 -16.77
C ILE A 35 13.34 2.50 -16.19
N GLN A 36 13.17 3.79 -16.43
CA GLN A 36 12.00 4.54 -15.99
C GLN A 36 11.04 4.70 -17.16
N MET A 37 9.77 4.37 -16.93
CA MET A 37 8.70 4.43 -17.92
C MET A 37 7.46 5.15 -17.36
N GLU A 38 6.63 5.66 -18.27
CA GLU A 38 5.30 6.15 -17.95
C GLU A 38 4.30 5.57 -18.95
N HIS A 39 3.17 5.08 -18.46
CA HIS A 39 2.05 4.66 -19.29
C HIS A 39 1.32 5.88 -19.83
N GLU A 40 1.32 6.10 -21.14
CA GLU A 40 0.88 7.36 -21.76
C GLU A 40 -0.59 7.67 -21.51
N ALA A 41 -1.46 6.65 -21.57
CA ALA A 41 -2.89 6.86 -21.41
C ALA A 41 -3.30 7.20 -19.97
N THR A 42 -2.66 6.60 -18.97
CA THR A 42 -3.06 6.75 -17.56
C THR A 42 -2.13 7.64 -16.74
N GLY A 43 -0.86 7.79 -17.17
CA GLY A 43 0.17 8.45 -16.36
C GLY A 43 0.75 7.59 -15.25
N LEU A 44 0.44 6.28 -15.20
CA LEU A 44 1.07 5.35 -14.28
C LEU A 44 2.58 5.37 -14.50
N LYS A 45 3.35 5.45 -13.42
CA LYS A 45 4.80 5.45 -13.44
C LYS A 45 5.36 4.08 -13.13
N LEU A 46 6.36 3.67 -13.88
CA LEU A 46 7.00 2.38 -13.70
C LEU A 46 8.51 2.53 -13.72
N ILE A 47 9.17 1.84 -12.80
CA ILE A 47 10.60 1.61 -12.84
C ILE A 47 10.88 0.11 -12.93
N TRP A 48 11.86 -0.25 -13.76
CA TRP A 48 12.38 -1.60 -13.83
C TRP A 48 13.88 -1.59 -13.63
N LEU A 49 14.34 -2.34 -12.64
CA LEU A 49 15.74 -2.63 -12.45
C LEU A 49 16.06 -3.92 -13.23
N ASP A 50 16.53 -3.74 -14.47
CA ASP A 50 16.93 -4.83 -15.36
C ASP A 50 18.29 -5.34 -14.93
N ARG A 51 18.33 -6.54 -14.35
CA ARG A 51 19.53 -7.22 -13.89
C ARG A 51 19.34 -8.74 -13.87
N ALA A 52 20.44 -9.48 -13.81
CA ALA A 52 20.45 -10.96 -13.80
C ALA A 52 20.02 -11.54 -12.43
N GLU A 53 18.96 -10.98 -11.80
CA GLU A 53 18.38 -11.47 -10.55
C GLU A 53 17.25 -12.46 -10.86
N GLU A 54 17.35 -13.68 -10.32
CA GLU A 54 16.33 -14.71 -10.51
C GLU A 54 15.08 -14.47 -9.69
N ASN A 55 15.23 -13.87 -8.50
CA ASN A 55 14.10 -13.55 -7.62
C ASN A 55 13.43 -12.27 -8.10
N LYS A 56 12.44 -12.45 -8.95
CA LYS A 56 11.70 -11.36 -9.58
C LYS A 56 10.76 -10.70 -8.60
N THR A 57 10.77 -9.38 -8.56
CA THR A 57 9.90 -8.59 -7.69
C THR A 57 8.96 -7.73 -8.51
N PHE A 58 7.70 -7.72 -8.10
CA PHE A 58 6.68 -6.77 -8.52
C PHE A 58 6.18 -6.04 -7.28
N GLY A 59 6.02 -4.74 -7.36
CA GLY A 59 5.34 -3.95 -6.34
C GLY A 59 4.53 -2.84 -6.97
N ILE A 60 3.28 -2.67 -6.53
CA ILE A 60 2.47 -1.51 -6.87
C ILE A 60 2.21 -0.68 -5.64
N ALA A 61 2.43 0.62 -5.74
CA ALA A 61 2.21 1.59 -4.67
C ALA A 61 1.32 2.73 -5.14
N PHE A 62 0.51 3.24 -4.22
CA PHE A 62 -0.31 4.44 -4.41
C PHE A 62 0.11 5.51 -3.40
N LYS A 63 0.07 6.78 -3.80
CA LYS A 63 0.18 7.89 -2.82
C LYS A 63 -1.10 7.93 -2.00
N THR A 64 -1.00 7.62 -0.72
CA THR A 64 -2.13 7.58 0.21
C THR A 64 -1.84 8.55 1.35
N LEU A 65 -2.32 9.78 1.22
CA LEU A 65 -2.10 10.88 2.15
C LEU A 65 -3.32 11.01 3.06
N PRO A 66 -3.25 10.59 4.33
CA PRO A 66 -4.38 10.68 5.25
C PRO A 66 -4.74 12.13 5.55
N TRP A 67 -6.03 12.38 5.77
CA TRP A 67 -6.57 13.69 6.16
C TRP A 67 -7.38 13.65 7.44
N ASN A 68 -7.48 12.49 8.06
CA ASN A 68 -8.15 12.25 9.34
C ASN A 68 -7.55 11.01 10.03
N TYR A 69 -8.09 10.65 11.18
CA TYR A 69 -7.60 9.56 12.01
C TYR A 69 -8.38 8.24 11.82
N THR A 70 -9.20 8.11 10.77
CA THR A 70 -10.05 6.90 10.58
C THR A 70 -9.27 5.67 10.11
N GLY A 71 -8.02 5.83 9.67
CA GLY A 71 -7.23 4.71 9.18
C GLY A 71 -7.75 4.11 7.87
N VAL A 72 -8.44 4.91 7.05
CA VAL A 72 -9.10 4.43 5.83
C VAL A 72 -8.14 3.70 4.88
N PHE A 73 -6.89 4.14 4.77
CA PHE A 73 -5.91 3.49 3.91
C PHE A 73 -5.43 2.14 4.45
N HIS A 74 -5.32 2.00 5.76
CA HIS A 74 -5.01 0.71 6.41
C HIS A 74 -6.17 -0.28 6.23
N ILE A 75 -7.40 0.18 6.40
CA ILE A 75 -8.59 -0.63 6.16
C ILE A 75 -8.70 -1.03 4.68
N LEU A 76 -8.38 -0.11 3.74
CA LEU A 76 -8.31 -0.43 2.31
C LEU A 76 -7.22 -1.45 2.01
N GLU A 77 -6.05 -1.34 2.61
CA GLU A 77 -4.95 -2.30 2.44
C GLU A 77 -5.43 -3.73 2.71
N HIS A 78 -6.05 -3.97 3.86
CA HIS A 78 -6.61 -5.27 4.20
C HIS A 78 -7.75 -5.67 3.25
N SER A 79 -8.65 -4.75 2.98
CA SER A 79 -9.91 -5.03 2.30
C SER A 79 -9.77 -5.38 0.82
N VAL A 80 -8.82 -4.78 0.10
CA VAL A 80 -8.61 -5.08 -1.33
C VAL A 80 -8.10 -6.51 -1.53
N LEU A 81 -7.47 -7.11 -0.51
CA LEU A 81 -6.98 -8.48 -0.53
C LEU A 81 -8.03 -9.52 -0.13
N CYS A 82 -9.28 -9.10 0.11
CA CYS A 82 -10.40 -9.99 0.50
C CYS A 82 -11.24 -10.46 -0.69
N GLY A 83 -10.68 -10.52 -1.87
CA GLY A 83 -11.32 -10.95 -3.11
C GLY A 83 -11.41 -9.84 -4.15
N SER A 84 -11.46 -10.24 -5.41
CA SER A 84 -11.50 -9.35 -6.56
C SER A 84 -12.34 -9.93 -7.69
N ASP A 85 -12.47 -9.22 -8.81
CA ASP A 85 -13.35 -9.63 -9.90
C ASP A 85 -12.94 -10.95 -10.54
N ARG A 86 -11.66 -11.14 -10.81
CA ARG A 86 -11.12 -12.38 -11.39
C ARG A 86 -10.83 -13.45 -10.33
N TYR A 87 -10.63 -13.06 -9.08
CA TYR A 87 -10.30 -13.95 -7.98
C TYR A 87 -11.32 -13.78 -6.83
N PRO A 88 -12.57 -14.24 -7.02
CA PRO A 88 -13.68 -14.02 -6.09
C PRO A 88 -13.64 -14.92 -4.85
N VAL A 89 -12.49 -15.47 -4.50
CA VAL A 89 -12.30 -16.27 -3.29
C VAL A 89 -12.26 -15.36 -2.06
N LYS A 90 -12.70 -15.88 -0.92
CA LYS A 90 -12.87 -15.09 0.30
C LYS A 90 -11.54 -14.49 0.82
N GLU A 91 -10.45 -15.22 0.69
CA GLU A 91 -9.12 -14.84 1.22
C GLU A 91 -8.03 -15.26 0.23
N PRO A 92 -7.95 -14.64 -0.98
CA PRO A 92 -6.96 -15.02 -1.99
C PRO A 92 -5.52 -14.86 -1.48
N PHE A 93 -5.27 -13.90 -0.60
CA PHE A 93 -3.97 -13.69 0.03
C PHE A 93 -3.52 -14.91 0.85
N VAL A 94 -4.41 -15.46 1.68
CA VAL A 94 -4.11 -16.65 2.50
C VAL A 94 -3.85 -17.86 1.62
N GLU A 95 -4.60 -18.03 0.53
CA GLU A 95 -4.40 -19.10 -0.43
C GLU A 95 -3.06 -18.96 -1.16
N LEU A 96 -2.65 -17.75 -1.52
CA LEU A 96 -1.35 -17.49 -2.14
C LEU A 96 -0.19 -17.78 -1.19
N VAL A 97 -0.29 -17.39 0.06
CA VAL A 97 0.74 -17.69 1.07
C VAL A 97 0.96 -19.19 1.21
N LYS A 98 -0.10 -19.98 1.12
CA LYS A 98 -0.04 -21.44 1.29
C LYS A 98 0.39 -22.20 0.04
N ASN A 99 0.00 -21.72 -1.15
CA ASN A 99 0.01 -22.51 -2.38
C ASN A 99 0.91 -21.95 -3.49
N SER A 100 1.43 -20.72 -3.35
CA SER A 100 2.35 -20.16 -4.33
C SER A 100 3.82 -20.45 -3.98
N LEU A 101 4.69 -20.32 -4.97
CA LEU A 101 6.16 -20.43 -4.83
C LEU A 101 6.79 -19.08 -4.47
N ASN A 102 6.02 -18.18 -3.87
CA ASN A 102 6.49 -16.86 -3.52
C ASN A 102 7.70 -16.92 -2.57
N THR A 103 8.62 -15.99 -2.76
CA THR A 103 9.72 -15.74 -1.84
C THR A 103 9.42 -14.57 -0.91
N PHE A 104 8.47 -13.72 -1.31
CA PHE A 104 7.95 -12.61 -0.52
C PHE A 104 6.53 -12.28 -0.93
N LEU A 105 5.69 -12.03 0.03
CA LEU A 105 4.29 -11.63 -0.16
C LEU A 105 3.88 -10.75 1.01
N ASN A 106 3.46 -9.50 0.74
CA ASN A 106 3.02 -8.58 1.79
C ASN A 106 2.09 -7.50 1.25
N ALA A 107 1.55 -6.69 2.16
CA ALA A 107 0.94 -5.40 1.93
C ALA A 107 1.31 -4.49 3.10
N MET A 108 1.51 -3.20 2.86
CA MET A 108 2.02 -2.28 3.87
C MET A 108 1.47 -0.86 3.66
N THR A 109 0.89 -0.31 4.71
CA THR A 109 0.46 1.10 4.75
C THR A 109 1.50 1.94 5.50
N PHE A 110 2.06 2.91 4.81
CA PHE A 110 2.99 3.90 5.32
C PHE A 110 2.28 5.25 5.52
N PRO A 111 2.94 6.25 6.15
CA PRO A 111 2.34 7.56 6.34
C PRO A 111 1.92 8.30 5.05
N ASP A 112 2.52 7.97 3.90
CA ASP A 112 2.32 8.67 2.64
C ASP A 112 2.07 7.76 1.42
N LYS A 113 2.08 6.44 1.61
CA LYS A 113 1.85 5.47 0.54
C LYS A 113 1.33 4.15 1.09
N THR A 114 0.69 3.38 0.22
CA THR A 114 0.34 1.98 0.47
C THR A 114 0.97 1.13 -0.62
N LEU A 115 1.69 0.08 -0.25
CA LEU A 115 2.51 -0.75 -1.13
C LEU A 115 2.07 -2.21 -1.05
N TYR A 116 2.00 -2.83 -2.21
CA TYR A 116 1.64 -4.25 -2.41
C TYR A 116 2.76 -4.98 -3.15
N PRO A 117 3.77 -5.52 -2.44
CA PRO A 117 4.92 -6.18 -3.04
C PRO A 117 4.77 -7.70 -3.04
N VAL A 118 5.26 -8.33 -4.12
CA VAL A 118 5.41 -9.78 -4.26
C VAL A 118 6.74 -10.12 -4.92
N ALA A 119 7.27 -11.29 -4.60
CA ALA A 119 8.46 -11.81 -5.28
C ALA A 119 8.38 -13.33 -5.45
N SER A 120 8.92 -13.81 -6.56
CA SER A 120 9.06 -15.24 -6.85
C SER A 120 10.24 -15.51 -7.80
N LYS A 121 10.92 -16.63 -7.59
CA LYS A 121 11.93 -17.13 -8.55
C LYS A 121 11.31 -17.82 -9.76
N ASN A 122 10.09 -18.32 -9.62
CA ASN A 122 9.36 -18.99 -10.70
C ASN A 122 8.62 -17.97 -11.57
N ASN A 123 8.87 -17.96 -12.88
CA ASN A 123 8.27 -17.00 -13.81
C ASN A 123 6.75 -17.08 -13.86
N LYS A 124 6.19 -18.29 -13.90
CA LYS A 124 4.74 -18.48 -13.97
C LYS A 124 4.06 -18.03 -12.69
N ASP A 125 4.66 -18.34 -11.54
CA ASP A 125 4.17 -17.90 -10.24
C ASP A 125 4.27 -16.37 -10.09
N PHE A 126 5.38 -15.76 -10.48
CA PHE A 126 5.55 -14.31 -10.51
C PHE A 126 4.44 -13.61 -11.31
N ILE A 127 4.16 -14.08 -12.53
CA ILE A 127 3.09 -13.53 -13.38
C ILE A 127 1.71 -13.71 -12.72
N ASN A 128 1.45 -14.87 -12.11
CA ASN A 128 0.20 -15.10 -11.38
C ASN A 128 0.04 -14.18 -10.18
N LEU A 129 1.08 -14.00 -9.39
CA LEU A 129 1.10 -13.08 -8.24
C LEU A 129 0.85 -11.64 -8.68
N MET A 130 1.51 -11.18 -9.75
CA MET A 130 1.28 -9.87 -10.33
C MET A 130 -0.18 -9.68 -10.74
N ARG A 131 -0.78 -10.67 -11.44
CA ARG A 131 -2.19 -10.63 -11.83
C ARG A 131 -3.13 -10.53 -10.64
N VAL A 132 -2.92 -11.35 -9.61
CA VAL A 132 -3.76 -11.33 -8.40
C VAL A 132 -3.69 -9.97 -7.71
N TYR A 133 -2.50 -9.40 -7.58
CA TYR A 133 -2.33 -8.10 -6.93
C TYR A 133 -2.88 -6.94 -7.75
N MET A 134 -2.67 -6.94 -9.07
CA MET A 134 -3.26 -5.93 -9.96
C MET A 134 -4.79 -5.97 -9.91
N ASP A 135 -5.39 -7.17 -9.95
CA ASP A 135 -6.83 -7.32 -9.87
C ASP A 135 -7.37 -6.89 -8.49
N ALA A 136 -6.67 -7.26 -7.42
CA ALA A 136 -7.04 -6.89 -6.06
C ALA A 136 -7.08 -5.37 -5.87
N VAL A 137 -6.06 -4.64 -6.30
CA VAL A 137 -5.98 -3.20 -6.07
C VAL A 137 -6.86 -2.37 -7.00
N LEU A 138 -7.11 -2.83 -8.24
CA LEU A 138 -7.91 -2.09 -9.22
C LEU A 138 -9.38 -2.53 -9.27
N HIS A 139 -9.67 -3.80 -8.99
CA HIS A 139 -11.01 -4.39 -9.10
C HIS A 139 -11.41 -5.20 -7.86
N PRO A 140 -11.26 -4.64 -6.64
CA PRO A 140 -11.56 -5.36 -5.41
C PRO A 140 -13.06 -5.64 -5.25
N ALA A 141 -13.37 -6.70 -4.53
CA ALA A 141 -14.75 -7.10 -4.23
C ALA A 141 -15.49 -6.12 -3.28
N ILE A 142 -14.82 -5.12 -2.74
CA ILE A 142 -15.39 -4.16 -1.77
C ILE A 142 -16.63 -3.42 -2.28
N TYR A 143 -16.76 -3.22 -3.61
CA TYR A 143 -17.89 -2.53 -4.23
C TYR A 143 -19.20 -3.34 -4.21
N ARG A 144 -19.11 -4.67 -4.20
CA ARG A 144 -20.26 -5.57 -4.21
C ARG A 144 -20.48 -6.32 -2.90
N ASN A 145 -19.51 -6.23 -1.98
CA ASN A 145 -19.59 -6.89 -0.67
C ASN A 145 -19.21 -5.94 0.48
N PRO A 146 -20.15 -5.16 1.00
CA PRO A 146 -19.90 -4.26 2.13
C PRO A 146 -19.45 -4.97 3.42
N ASN A 147 -19.64 -6.29 3.52
CA ASN A 147 -19.20 -7.04 4.69
C ASN A 147 -17.68 -7.11 4.81
N ILE A 148 -16.95 -6.94 3.70
CA ILE A 148 -15.48 -6.82 3.74
C ILE A 148 -15.07 -5.61 4.60
N PHE A 149 -15.69 -4.45 4.35
CA PHE A 149 -15.45 -3.25 5.16
C PHE A 149 -15.79 -3.47 6.64
N ARG A 150 -16.90 -4.14 6.94
CA ARG A 150 -17.32 -4.43 8.32
C ARG A 150 -16.36 -5.39 9.01
N GLN A 151 -15.85 -6.38 8.30
CA GLN A 151 -14.90 -7.35 8.84
C GLN A 151 -13.52 -6.71 9.06
N GLU A 152 -12.97 -6.04 8.05
CA GLU A 152 -11.61 -5.51 8.09
C GLU A 152 -11.54 -4.17 8.84
N GLY A 153 -12.52 -3.30 8.69
CA GLY A 153 -12.59 -2.01 9.35
C GLY A 153 -13.16 -2.08 10.74
N TRP A 154 -14.47 -1.92 10.83
CA TRP A 154 -15.18 -1.96 12.09
C TRP A 154 -16.67 -2.32 11.93
N HIS A 155 -17.25 -2.87 13.00
CA HIS A 155 -18.68 -3.14 13.13
C HIS A 155 -19.10 -3.18 14.60
N TYR A 156 -20.40 -3.06 14.86
CA TYR A 156 -20.95 -3.31 16.19
C TYR A 156 -21.00 -4.81 16.49
N ALA A 157 -20.58 -5.18 17.69
CA ALA A 157 -20.76 -6.50 18.27
C ALA A 157 -21.47 -6.37 19.63
N PHE A 158 -22.28 -7.33 19.97
CA PHE A 158 -23.02 -7.35 21.22
C PHE A 158 -22.56 -8.55 22.05
N ASP A 159 -22.42 -8.34 23.36
CA ASP A 159 -22.17 -9.42 24.31
C ASP A 159 -23.47 -10.16 24.66
N GLU A 160 -23.39 -11.19 25.53
CA GLU A 160 -24.54 -11.95 25.97
C GLU A 160 -25.59 -11.11 26.72
N ALA A 161 -25.18 -10.01 27.32
CA ALA A 161 -26.06 -9.04 28.00
C ALA A 161 -26.64 -7.99 27.06
N GLY A 162 -26.27 -8.01 25.76
CA GLY A 162 -26.69 -7.05 24.75
C GLY A 162 -25.92 -5.72 24.80
N THR A 163 -24.78 -5.68 25.48
CA THR A 163 -23.94 -4.47 25.53
C THR A 163 -23.18 -4.30 24.23
N PRO A 164 -23.28 -3.14 23.55
CA PRO A 164 -22.59 -2.90 22.29
C PRO A 164 -21.08 -2.67 22.49
N SER A 165 -20.29 -3.14 21.56
CA SER A 165 -18.87 -2.87 21.46
C SER A 165 -18.45 -2.74 19.99
N TYR A 166 -17.28 -2.16 19.73
CA TYR A 166 -16.70 -2.13 18.40
C TYR A 166 -15.76 -3.33 18.20
N LYS A 167 -15.83 -3.94 17.03
CA LYS A 167 -14.92 -4.99 16.58
C LYS A 167 -14.55 -4.74 15.11
N GLY A 168 -13.46 -5.33 14.67
CA GLY A 168 -12.94 -5.30 13.31
C GLY A 168 -11.46 -5.65 13.33
N VAL A 169 -10.91 -6.13 12.23
CA VAL A 169 -9.50 -6.55 12.17
C VAL A 169 -8.59 -5.35 12.47
N VAL A 170 -8.68 -4.29 11.66
CA VAL A 170 -7.86 -3.09 11.84
C VAL A 170 -8.20 -2.36 13.14
N PHE A 171 -9.48 -2.28 13.51
CA PHE A 171 -9.87 -1.69 14.80
C PHE A 171 -9.18 -2.39 15.97
N ASN A 172 -9.18 -3.71 16.02
CA ASN A 172 -8.56 -4.48 17.10
C ASN A 172 -7.03 -4.37 17.08
N GLU A 173 -6.43 -4.40 15.89
CA GLU A 173 -5.00 -4.22 15.69
C GLU A 173 -4.54 -2.86 16.23
N MET A 174 -5.21 -1.79 15.82
CA MET A 174 -4.85 -0.44 16.25
C MET A 174 -5.15 -0.19 17.73
N LYS A 175 -6.17 -0.84 18.28
CA LYS A 175 -6.40 -0.82 19.73
C LYS A 175 -5.21 -1.42 20.52
N GLY A 176 -4.62 -2.49 19.97
CA GLY A 176 -3.40 -3.07 20.52
C GLY A 176 -2.17 -2.19 20.34
N ALA A 177 -1.95 -1.67 19.13
CA ALA A 177 -0.81 -0.82 18.81
C ALA A 177 -0.80 0.48 19.65
N MET A 178 -1.93 1.15 19.77
CA MET A 178 -2.07 2.41 20.51
C MET A 178 -2.10 2.23 22.04
N ALA A 179 -2.01 1.00 22.54
CA ALA A 179 -1.71 0.73 23.95
C ALA A 179 -0.21 0.84 24.27
N ASN A 180 0.65 0.85 23.26
CA ASN A 180 2.11 0.96 23.41
C ASN A 180 2.53 2.41 23.65
N ALA A 181 3.35 2.65 24.68
CA ALA A 181 3.81 4.00 25.07
C ALA A 181 4.65 4.67 23.97
N ASP A 182 5.46 3.92 23.22
CA ASP A 182 6.30 4.48 22.16
C ASP A 182 5.46 4.90 20.94
N GLU A 183 4.42 4.15 20.60
CA GLU A 183 3.47 4.53 19.55
C GLU A 183 2.70 5.81 19.91
N LEU A 184 2.27 5.94 21.16
CA LEU A 184 1.61 7.16 21.65
C LEU A 184 2.53 8.39 21.63
N LEU A 185 3.81 8.21 21.98
CA LEU A 185 4.80 9.27 21.91
C LEU A 185 5.09 9.68 20.47
N GLU A 186 5.22 8.72 19.55
CA GLU A 186 5.43 8.98 18.13
C GLU A 186 4.24 9.76 17.53
N ASP A 187 3.03 9.31 17.80
CA ASP A 187 1.81 9.97 17.33
C ASP A 187 1.71 11.41 17.85
N ALA A 188 1.96 11.61 19.15
CA ALA A 188 1.96 12.96 19.77
C ALA A 188 3.05 13.86 19.17
N MET A 189 4.23 13.33 18.92
CA MET A 189 5.33 14.05 18.28
C MET A 189 4.98 14.46 16.84
N CYS A 190 4.44 13.55 16.04
CA CYS A 190 4.02 13.85 14.67
C CYS A 190 2.93 14.94 14.64
N ARG A 191 1.94 14.87 15.54
CA ARG A 191 0.89 15.89 15.67
C ARG A 191 1.47 17.27 16.02
N ALA A 192 2.49 17.33 16.88
CA ALA A 192 3.10 18.58 17.32
C ALA A 192 4.05 19.18 16.27
N MET A 193 4.85 18.34 15.62
CA MET A 193 5.90 18.77 14.70
C MET A 193 5.43 19.00 13.26
N LEU A 194 4.36 18.29 12.83
CA LEU A 194 3.91 18.25 11.45
C LEU A 194 2.41 18.61 11.30
N PRO A 195 1.89 19.63 12.02
CA PRO A 195 0.45 19.93 12.11
C PRO A 195 -0.20 20.29 10.76
N ASP A 196 0.57 20.81 9.79
CA ASP A 196 0.05 21.27 8.49
C ASP A 196 0.15 20.21 7.40
N THR A 197 0.58 18.99 7.74
CA THR A 197 0.82 17.92 6.77
C THR A 197 0.02 16.66 7.10
N PRO A 198 -0.17 15.74 6.13
CA PRO A 198 -0.75 14.43 6.40
C PRO A 198 0.01 13.59 7.44
N TYR A 199 1.29 13.85 7.64
CA TYR A 199 2.14 13.14 8.60
C TYR A 199 1.73 13.35 10.07
N ARG A 200 0.86 14.35 10.35
CA ARG A 200 0.24 14.50 11.68
C ARG A 200 -0.71 13.36 12.03
N PHE A 201 -1.26 12.66 11.02
CA PHE A 201 -2.22 11.59 11.20
C PHE A 201 -1.54 10.24 11.28
N ASN A 202 -1.95 9.40 12.21
CA ASN A 202 -1.56 8.00 12.21
C ASN A 202 -2.26 7.29 11.04
N SER A 203 -1.50 6.85 10.03
CA SER A 203 -2.04 6.18 8.84
C SER A 203 -2.71 4.84 9.17
N GLY A 204 -2.33 4.20 10.28
CA GLY A 204 -2.99 3.00 10.78
C GLY A 204 -4.40 3.23 11.34
N GLY A 205 -4.67 4.45 11.77
CA GLY A 205 -5.93 4.86 12.39
C GLY A 205 -5.89 4.94 13.91
N ASP A 206 -6.70 5.83 14.45
CA ASP A 206 -6.93 5.94 15.90
C ASP A 206 -8.20 5.14 16.24
N PRO A 207 -8.18 4.19 17.19
CA PRO A 207 -9.36 3.43 17.59
C PRO A 207 -10.57 4.28 17.99
N LYS A 208 -10.33 5.51 18.45
CA LYS A 208 -11.41 6.45 18.77
C LYS A 208 -12.07 7.05 17.54
N SER A 209 -11.38 7.08 16.41
CA SER A 209 -11.85 7.69 15.15
C SER A 209 -12.18 6.66 14.08
N ILE A 210 -11.66 5.45 14.15
CA ILE A 210 -11.98 4.38 13.19
C ILE A 210 -13.50 4.19 13.03
N PRO A 211 -14.32 4.19 14.10
CA PRO A 211 -15.78 4.05 13.97
C PRO A 211 -16.50 5.22 13.30
N ASP A 212 -15.81 6.32 13.04
CA ASP A 212 -16.38 7.44 12.28
C ASP A 212 -16.33 7.21 10.77
N LEU A 213 -15.53 6.23 10.29
CA LEU A 213 -15.43 5.90 8.88
C LEU A 213 -16.71 5.22 8.38
N THR A 214 -17.34 5.82 7.37
CA THR A 214 -18.48 5.24 6.68
C THR A 214 -18.04 4.34 5.52
N TYR A 215 -18.92 3.44 5.09
CA TYR A 215 -18.68 2.62 3.89
C TYR A 215 -18.57 3.49 2.63
N GLU A 216 -19.36 4.55 2.53
CA GLU A 216 -19.36 5.50 1.42
C GLU A 216 -18.00 6.21 1.31
N ASP A 217 -17.46 6.73 2.41
CA ASP A 217 -16.15 7.38 2.45
C ASP A 217 -15.02 6.40 2.10
N PHE A 218 -15.13 5.16 2.57
CA PHE A 218 -14.20 4.09 2.25
C PHE A 218 -14.18 3.78 0.75
N ILE A 219 -15.33 3.64 0.10
CA ILE A 219 -15.45 3.38 -1.33
C ILE A 219 -14.96 4.58 -2.16
N ASP A 220 -15.32 5.80 -1.78
CA ASP A 220 -14.89 7.01 -2.49
C ASP A 220 -13.38 7.23 -2.37
N THR A 221 -12.80 6.86 -1.23
CA THR A 221 -11.34 6.87 -1.04
C THR A 221 -10.66 5.90 -1.99
N HIS A 222 -11.15 4.67 -2.14
CA HIS A 222 -10.59 3.73 -3.11
C HIS A 222 -10.65 4.29 -4.53
N ARG A 223 -11.79 4.79 -4.98
CA ARG A 223 -11.94 5.38 -6.33
C ARG A 223 -10.94 6.49 -6.61
N LYS A 224 -10.71 7.35 -5.62
CA LYS A 224 -9.82 8.51 -5.76
C LYS A 224 -8.34 8.13 -5.74
N PHE A 225 -7.93 7.27 -4.81
CA PHE A 225 -6.52 7.03 -4.53
C PHE A 225 -5.94 5.81 -5.24
N TYR A 226 -6.76 4.79 -5.55
CA TYR A 226 -6.34 3.56 -6.24
C TYR A 226 -6.53 3.65 -7.76
N ALA A 227 -6.33 4.83 -8.31
CA ALA A 227 -6.33 5.07 -9.74
C ALA A 227 -4.92 4.88 -10.34
N PRO A 228 -4.79 4.34 -11.56
CA PRO A 228 -3.50 4.20 -12.23
C PRO A 228 -2.69 5.50 -12.32
N SER A 229 -3.33 6.65 -12.48
CA SER A 229 -2.64 7.96 -12.49
C SER A 229 -1.95 8.31 -11.17
N ASN A 230 -2.33 7.64 -10.07
CA ASN A 230 -1.75 7.79 -8.74
C ASN A 230 -0.83 6.62 -8.36
N ALA A 231 -0.57 5.71 -9.31
CA ALA A 231 0.15 4.48 -9.06
C ALA A 231 1.61 4.54 -9.51
N TYR A 232 2.44 3.79 -8.80
CA TYR A 232 3.85 3.54 -9.11
C TYR A 232 4.08 2.03 -9.10
N ILE A 233 4.61 1.50 -10.20
CA ILE A 233 5.04 0.09 -10.26
C ILE A 233 6.56 0.03 -10.19
N CYS A 234 7.07 -0.89 -9.36
CA CYS A 234 8.46 -1.26 -9.27
C CYS A 234 8.64 -2.70 -9.71
N LEU A 235 9.53 -2.93 -10.66
CA LEU A 235 9.94 -4.25 -11.13
C LEU A 235 11.43 -4.44 -10.87
N ASP A 236 11.82 -5.62 -10.45
CA ASP A 236 13.23 -5.99 -10.29
C ASP A 236 13.46 -7.40 -10.80
N GLY A 237 14.57 -7.59 -11.48
CA GLY A 237 15.06 -8.90 -11.90
C GLY A 237 15.00 -9.17 -13.39
N ASN A 238 15.38 -10.41 -13.73
CA ASN A 238 15.42 -10.93 -15.10
C ASN A 238 14.01 -11.27 -15.60
N LEU A 239 13.31 -10.25 -16.08
CA LEU A 239 11.91 -10.33 -16.54
C LEU A 239 11.83 -10.36 -18.06
N ASP A 240 10.84 -11.07 -18.61
CA ASP A 240 10.32 -10.79 -19.94
C ASP A 240 9.47 -9.52 -19.87
N ILE A 241 10.09 -8.38 -20.14
CA ILE A 241 9.42 -7.08 -20.01
C ILE A 241 8.30 -6.90 -21.03
N ASP A 242 8.40 -7.51 -22.20
CA ASP A 242 7.36 -7.47 -23.23
C ASP A 242 6.10 -8.19 -22.72
N GLU A 243 6.24 -9.37 -22.14
CA GLU A 243 5.13 -10.11 -21.50
C GLU A 243 4.52 -9.32 -20.35
N VAL A 244 5.36 -8.80 -19.44
CA VAL A 244 4.88 -8.06 -18.25
C VAL A 244 4.11 -6.81 -18.65
N LEU A 245 4.65 -5.97 -19.53
CA LEU A 245 3.97 -4.74 -19.96
C LEU A 245 2.72 -5.04 -20.79
N GLY A 246 2.74 -6.11 -21.60
CA GLY A 246 1.58 -6.58 -22.36
C GLY A 246 0.42 -6.97 -21.43
N ILE A 247 0.69 -7.73 -20.37
CA ILE A 247 -0.30 -8.10 -19.36
C ILE A 247 -0.85 -6.85 -18.64
N LEU A 248 0.03 -5.95 -18.20
CA LEU A 248 -0.39 -4.72 -17.53
C LEU A 248 -1.31 -3.89 -18.41
N GLN A 249 -0.97 -3.72 -19.68
CA GLN A 249 -1.78 -2.98 -20.65
C GLN A 249 -3.10 -3.68 -20.94
N ASP A 250 -3.05 -4.92 -21.41
CA ASP A 250 -4.20 -5.59 -22.04
C ASP A 250 -5.21 -6.12 -21.03
N GLU A 251 -4.75 -6.48 -19.83
CA GLU A 251 -5.60 -7.05 -18.81
C GLU A 251 -6.08 -6.02 -17.77
N TYR A 252 -5.35 -4.90 -17.57
CA TYR A 252 -5.63 -3.97 -16.46
C TYR A 252 -5.74 -2.50 -16.86
N LEU A 253 -4.84 -1.95 -17.67
CA LEU A 253 -4.76 -0.49 -17.88
C LEU A 253 -5.59 0.03 -19.06
N LYS A 254 -5.94 -0.81 -20.04
CA LYS A 254 -6.63 -0.40 -21.26
C LYS A 254 -7.96 0.34 -21.02
N ASP A 255 -8.65 0.03 -19.93
CA ASP A 255 -9.97 0.58 -19.62
C ASP A 255 -9.90 1.83 -18.71
N PHE A 256 -8.68 2.27 -18.35
CA PHE A 256 -8.44 3.46 -17.55
C PHE A 256 -7.92 4.61 -18.39
N GLY A 257 -8.39 5.82 -18.05
CA GLY A 257 -7.84 7.07 -18.56
C GLY A 257 -6.98 7.77 -17.50
N ARG A 258 -6.47 8.95 -17.87
CA ARG A 258 -5.74 9.83 -16.97
C ARG A 258 -6.72 10.53 -16.03
N THR A 259 -6.44 10.51 -14.75
CA THR A 259 -7.16 11.27 -13.70
C THR A 259 -6.21 12.28 -13.06
N GLU A 260 -6.76 13.20 -12.26
CA GLU A 260 -5.95 14.14 -11.50
C GLU A 260 -5.10 13.37 -10.45
N PRO A 261 -3.78 13.50 -10.48
CA PRO A 261 -2.92 12.82 -9.51
C PRO A 261 -3.05 13.45 -8.12
N VAL A 262 -2.84 12.64 -7.10
CA VAL A 262 -2.71 13.13 -5.72
C VAL A 262 -1.40 13.89 -5.59
N HIS A 263 -1.48 15.16 -5.21
CA HIS A 263 -0.31 16.00 -4.99
C HIS A 263 0.23 15.84 -3.56
N PHE A 264 1.54 15.90 -3.40
CA PHE A 264 2.14 15.99 -2.08
C PHE A 264 1.79 17.34 -1.44
N PRO A 265 1.59 17.38 -0.11
CA PRO A 265 1.33 18.61 0.61
C PRO A 265 2.56 19.53 0.55
N PRO A 266 2.36 20.83 0.78
CA PRO A 266 3.48 21.74 0.97
C PRO A 266 4.34 21.30 2.16
N LYS A 267 5.57 21.79 2.19
CA LYS A 267 6.45 21.55 3.35
C LYS A 267 5.83 22.13 4.61
N GLN A 268 6.06 21.45 5.74
CA GLN A 268 5.70 21.96 7.04
C GLN A 268 6.38 23.32 7.30
N THR A 269 5.62 24.29 7.75
CA THR A 269 6.17 25.54 8.27
C THR A 269 6.81 25.31 9.64
N PRO A 270 7.88 26.05 10.02
CA PRO A 270 8.44 25.92 11.36
C PRO A 270 7.36 26.09 12.43
N VAL A 271 7.38 25.22 13.42
CA VAL A 271 6.48 25.29 14.58
C VAL A 271 7.21 25.88 15.77
N ASP A 272 6.50 26.60 16.63
CA ASP A 272 7.05 27.09 17.87
C ASP A 272 7.40 25.96 18.82
N GLY A 273 8.46 26.09 19.58
CA GLY A 273 8.86 25.14 20.59
C GLY A 273 7.77 24.98 21.67
N GLY A 274 7.63 23.78 22.16
CA GLY A 274 6.63 23.47 23.17
C GLY A 274 6.86 22.11 23.84
N SER A 275 5.95 21.74 24.72
CA SER A 275 5.93 20.40 25.30
C SER A 275 4.51 19.86 25.28
N CYS A 276 4.42 18.54 25.09
CA CYS A 276 3.15 17.82 25.15
C CYS A 276 3.33 16.66 26.12
N ARG A 277 2.27 16.32 26.83
CA ARG A 277 2.23 15.16 27.75
C ARG A 277 1.11 14.23 27.33
N VAL A 278 1.44 12.96 27.16
CA VAL A 278 0.48 11.90 26.96
C VAL A 278 0.54 10.89 28.12
N THR A 279 -0.57 10.25 28.40
CA THR A 279 -0.67 9.19 29.41
C THR A 279 -0.91 7.87 28.70
N TYR A 280 -0.36 6.79 29.23
CA TYR A 280 -0.61 5.43 28.76
C TYR A 280 -1.01 4.54 29.92
N GLU A 281 -1.74 3.50 29.62
CA GLU A 281 -2.18 2.51 30.60
C GLU A 281 -1.07 1.48 30.81
N ILE A 282 -0.87 1.09 32.07
CA ILE A 282 0.03 0.00 32.46
C ILE A 282 -0.75 -1.04 33.25
N ALA A 283 -0.27 -2.27 33.26
CA ALA A 283 -0.82 -3.28 34.14
C ALA A 283 -0.61 -2.91 35.61
N PRO A 284 -1.47 -3.36 36.56
CA PRO A 284 -1.38 -2.97 37.97
C PRO A 284 -0.07 -3.36 38.66
N ASP A 285 0.63 -4.35 38.11
CA ASP A 285 1.91 -4.91 38.61
C ASP A 285 3.13 -4.41 37.82
N GLU A 286 2.94 -3.56 36.79
CA GLU A 286 4.02 -2.94 36.04
C GLU A 286 4.58 -1.69 36.75
N GLU A 287 5.89 -1.50 36.66
CA GLU A 287 6.55 -0.27 37.12
C GLU A 287 6.21 0.90 36.19
N LYS A 288 6.01 2.08 36.81
CA LYS A 288 5.78 3.33 36.08
C LYS A 288 7.08 3.81 35.46
N GLU A 289 7.24 3.64 34.16
CA GLU A 289 8.39 4.13 33.41
C GLU A 289 8.04 5.40 32.63
N PRO A 290 8.49 6.59 33.06
CA PRO A 290 8.33 7.80 32.27
C PRO A 290 9.21 7.71 31.02
N ARG A 291 8.63 8.04 29.86
CA ARG A 291 9.35 8.10 28.57
C ARG A 291 9.34 9.52 28.03
N MET A 292 10.39 9.89 27.33
CA MET A 292 10.51 11.22 26.73
C MET A 292 11.11 11.10 25.32
N ARG A 293 10.55 11.87 24.39
CA ARG A 293 11.17 12.14 23.09
C ARG A 293 11.42 13.62 22.92
N ILE A 294 12.51 13.96 22.26
CA ILE A 294 12.87 15.32 21.89
C ILE A 294 13.04 15.35 20.37
N ALA A 295 12.38 16.31 19.73
CA ALA A 295 12.48 16.52 18.30
C ALA A 295 12.79 17.99 18.00
N TRP A 296 13.55 18.26 16.93
CA TRP A 296 13.92 19.58 16.44
C TRP A 296 14.00 19.64 14.92
#